data_c1d8412c678edf34b37604ad19d100bb
#
_entry.id   c1d8412c678edf34b37604ad19d100bb
#
_cell.length_a   1.000
_cell.length_b   1.000
_cell.length_c   1.000
_cell.angle_alpha   90.00
_cell.angle_beta   90.00
_cell.angle_gamma   90.00
#
_symmetry.space_group_name_H-M   'P 1'
#
loop_
_entity.id
_entity.type
_entity.pdbx_description
1 polymer ?
#
loop_
_entity_poly.entity_id
_entity_poly.type
_entity_poly.pdbx_seq_one_letter_code
_entity_poly.pdbx_strand_id
1 'polypeptide(L)'
;MAMESAEELDAIDRRILRALQADGRMIYDALAAQVSLSPSATLRRVMRLEESGVIAGYVALVSPERVGLSLTAYLNVRLEKHSEVNKRTPMDLFRASVLIWPEVVECAALTGEMDFLLRVVVKDMAHYSRFIMDTLLKHPSVQD
;
A
#
# COMPACT_ATOMS: atom_id res chain seq x y z
N MET A 1 -0.90 -22.00 -8.29
CA MET A 1 -0.06 -20.95 -7.70
C MET A 1 0.41 -21.46 -6.35
N ALA A 2 1.67 -21.87 -6.25
CA ALA A 2 2.23 -22.33 -4.98
C ALA A 2 2.19 -21.15 -3.99
N MET A 3 1.53 -21.34 -2.85
CA MET A 3 1.74 -20.46 -1.69
C MET A 3 3.21 -20.65 -1.31
N GLU A 4 4.03 -19.65 -1.62
CA GLU A 4 5.37 -19.55 -1.08
C GLU A 4 5.23 -19.67 0.45
N SER A 5 5.85 -20.69 1.04
CA SER A 5 5.80 -20.91 2.47
C SER A 5 6.31 -19.65 3.16
N ALA A 6 5.49 -19.07 4.05
CA ALA A 6 5.92 -17.93 4.85
C ALA A 6 7.27 -18.28 5.50
N GLU A 7 8.27 -17.42 5.29
CA GLU A 7 9.60 -17.63 5.89
C GLU A 7 9.46 -17.71 7.41
N GLU A 8 10.07 -18.73 8.01
CA GLU A 8 10.01 -18.93 9.46
C GLU A 8 10.90 -17.89 10.15
N LEU A 9 10.26 -16.88 10.74
CA LEU A 9 10.93 -15.77 11.43
C LEU A 9 11.21 -16.15 12.89
N ASP A 10 12.45 -16.10 13.30
CA ASP A 10 12.83 -16.28 14.70
C ASP A 10 12.58 -15.01 15.55
N ALA A 11 12.81 -15.10 16.85
CA ALA A 11 12.60 -13.99 17.77
C ALA A 11 13.52 -12.79 17.49
N ILE A 12 14.73 -13.03 16.98
CA ILE A 12 15.68 -11.98 16.62
C ILE A 12 15.23 -11.25 15.36
N ASP A 13 14.78 -11.99 14.33
CA ASP A 13 14.23 -11.41 13.11
C ASP A 13 13.04 -10.49 13.42
N ARG A 14 12.14 -10.92 14.31
CA ARG A 14 11.01 -10.09 14.77
C ARG A 14 11.45 -8.82 15.50
N ARG A 15 12.55 -8.88 16.27
CA ARG A 15 13.12 -7.70 16.93
C ARG A 15 13.75 -6.75 15.92
N ILE A 16 14.47 -7.26 14.92
CA ILE A 16 15.02 -6.47 13.80
C ILE A 16 13.88 -5.74 13.08
N LEU A 17 12.83 -6.44 12.68
CA LEU A 17 11.69 -5.88 11.98
C LEU A 17 11.00 -4.77 12.80
N ARG A 18 10.80 -4.97 14.10
CA ARG A 18 10.22 -3.94 14.98
C ARG A 18 11.09 -2.68 15.06
N ALA A 19 12.41 -2.84 15.16
CA ALA A 19 13.34 -1.72 15.20
C ALA A 19 13.32 -0.94 13.88
N LEU A 20 13.37 -1.62 12.75
CA LEU A 20 13.33 -1.00 11.41
C LEU A 20 11.96 -0.40 11.07
N GLN A 21 10.86 -0.94 11.59
CA GLN A 21 9.54 -0.31 11.46
C GLN A 21 9.44 0.99 12.26
N ALA A 22 10.15 1.11 13.38
CA ALA A 22 10.22 2.33 14.16
C ALA A 22 11.16 3.37 13.55
N ASP A 23 12.31 2.94 13.02
CA ASP A 23 13.30 3.77 12.35
C ASP A 23 13.96 3.00 11.20
N GLY A 24 13.43 3.17 10.00
CA GLY A 24 13.96 2.55 8.77
C GLY A 24 15.33 3.07 8.33
N ARG A 25 15.86 4.11 8.98
CA ARG A 25 17.19 4.66 8.72
C ARG A 25 18.23 4.31 9.78
N MET A 26 17.86 3.44 10.72
CA MET A 26 18.75 2.99 11.79
C MET A 26 20.03 2.36 11.20
N ILE A 27 21.18 2.81 11.68
CA ILE A 27 22.46 2.23 11.27
C ILE A 27 22.66 0.83 11.89
N TYR A 28 23.41 -0.01 11.21
CA TYR A 28 23.59 -1.42 11.62
C TYR A 28 24.19 -1.58 13.01
N ASP A 29 25.09 -0.70 13.45
CA ASP A 29 25.68 -0.76 14.79
C ASP A 29 24.61 -0.54 15.88
N ALA A 30 23.73 0.44 15.68
CA ALA A 30 22.63 0.71 16.60
C ALA A 30 21.60 -0.44 16.61
N LEU A 31 21.27 -0.98 15.43
CA LEU A 31 20.36 -2.11 15.28
C LEU A 31 20.95 -3.36 15.97
N ALA A 32 22.24 -3.65 15.75
CA ALA A 32 22.96 -4.75 16.37
C ALA A 32 22.93 -4.69 17.90
N ALA A 33 23.13 -3.50 18.46
CA ALA A 33 23.04 -3.27 19.91
C ALA A 33 21.63 -3.58 20.44
N GLN A 34 20.57 -3.16 19.72
CA GLN A 34 19.19 -3.44 20.13
C GLN A 34 18.80 -4.93 20.10
N VAL A 35 19.37 -5.70 19.16
CA VAL A 35 19.05 -7.12 19.03
C VAL A 35 20.08 -8.05 19.67
N SER A 36 21.13 -7.47 20.29
CA SER A 36 22.21 -8.19 20.99
C SER A 36 22.97 -9.15 20.06
N LEU A 37 23.31 -8.66 18.87
CA LEU A 37 24.14 -9.35 17.87
C LEU A 37 25.34 -8.50 17.46
N SER A 38 26.30 -9.12 16.77
CA SER A 38 27.36 -8.37 16.08
C SER A 38 26.78 -7.62 14.86
N PRO A 39 27.39 -6.49 14.46
CA PRO A 39 26.94 -5.76 13.24
C PRO A 39 26.92 -6.64 11.99
N SER A 40 27.91 -7.51 11.80
CA SER A 40 27.96 -8.42 10.65
C SER A 40 26.86 -9.49 10.66
N ALA A 41 26.52 -10.04 11.83
CA ALA A 41 25.42 -10.98 11.97
C ALA A 41 24.06 -10.30 11.73
N THR A 42 23.91 -9.07 12.21
CA THR A 42 22.74 -8.25 11.98
C THR A 42 22.56 -7.91 10.50
N LEU A 43 23.61 -7.49 9.83
CA LEU A 43 23.60 -7.21 8.39
C LEU A 43 23.13 -8.44 7.58
N ARG A 44 23.69 -9.61 7.84
CA ARG A 44 23.29 -10.85 7.14
C ARG A 44 21.81 -11.16 7.32
N ARG A 45 21.26 -10.93 8.52
CA ARG A 45 19.83 -11.16 8.78
C ARG A 45 18.96 -10.16 8.03
N VAL A 46 19.31 -8.87 8.03
CA VAL A 46 18.59 -7.84 7.28
C VAL A 46 18.60 -8.15 5.79
N MET A 47 19.77 -8.47 5.21
CA MET A 47 19.87 -8.85 3.79
C MET A 47 18.98 -10.06 3.46
N ARG A 48 18.96 -11.10 4.32
CA ARG A 48 18.07 -12.23 4.11
C ARG A 48 16.59 -11.82 4.13
N LEU A 49 16.18 -10.96 5.07
CA LEU A 49 14.80 -10.46 5.16
C LEU A 49 14.41 -9.59 3.95
N GLU A 50 15.36 -8.87 3.36
CA GLU A 50 15.18 -8.13 2.11
C GLU A 50 15.08 -9.06 0.90
N GLU A 51 16.00 -9.99 0.76
CA GLU A 51 16.05 -10.97 -0.35
C GLU A 51 14.82 -11.87 -0.39
N SER A 52 14.31 -12.27 0.77
CA SER A 52 13.08 -13.07 0.89
C SER A 52 11.79 -12.26 0.73
N GLY A 53 11.88 -10.93 0.61
CA GLY A 53 10.72 -10.04 0.46
C GLY A 53 9.93 -9.80 1.75
N VAL A 54 10.39 -10.28 2.90
CA VAL A 54 9.79 -9.94 4.22
C VAL A 54 9.91 -8.45 4.48
N ILE A 55 11.06 -7.85 4.13
CA ILE A 55 11.20 -6.40 4.01
C ILE A 55 10.98 -6.05 2.56
N ALA A 56 9.81 -5.49 2.25
CA ALA A 56 9.44 -5.11 0.88
C ALA A 56 10.15 -3.83 0.42
N GLY A 57 10.65 -3.01 1.33
CA GLY A 57 11.34 -1.77 1.02
C GLY A 57 11.36 -0.79 2.19
N TYR A 58 12.00 0.35 1.95
CA TYR A 58 12.09 1.47 2.89
C TYR A 58 11.53 2.71 2.21
N VAL A 59 10.62 3.40 2.88
CA VAL A 59 9.93 4.56 2.31
C VAL A 59 9.96 5.75 3.26
N ALA A 60 9.93 6.96 2.69
CA ALA A 60 9.71 8.17 3.45
C ALA A 60 8.21 8.34 3.73
N LEU A 61 7.82 8.53 4.99
CA LEU A 61 6.49 8.98 5.35
C LEU A 61 6.43 10.50 5.19
N VAL A 62 5.62 10.97 4.25
CA VAL A 62 5.46 12.40 3.95
C VAL A 62 4.14 12.89 4.51
N SER A 63 4.16 14.05 5.23
CA SER A 63 2.92 14.71 5.66
C SER A 63 2.19 15.28 4.44
N PRO A 64 0.98 14.82 4.13
CA PRO A 64 0.21 15.32 3.00
C PRO A 64 -0.01 16.83 3.06
N GLU A 65 -0.34 17.37 4.23
CA GLU A 65 -0.60 18.79 4.43
C GLU A 65 0.62 19.66 4.09
N ARG A 66 1.82 19.19 4.45
CA ARG A 66 3.08 19.91 4.18
C ARG A 66 3.48 19.94 2.72
N VAL A 67 2.94 19.04 1.91
CA VAL A 67 3.12 19.03 0.44
C VAL A 67 1.88 19.56 -0.31
N GLY A 68 0.97 20.22 0.42
CA GLY A 68 -0.20 20.90 -0.17
C GLY A 68 -1.39 19.98 -0.48
N LEU A 69 -1.43 18.79 0.14
CA LEU A 69 -2.53 17.83 0.00
C LEU A 69 -3.32 17.80 1.32
N SER A 70 -4.21 18.75 1.53
CA SER A 70 -4.86 18.98 2.83
C SER A 70 -6.18 18.24 3.03
N LEU A 71 -6.71 17.57 2.00
CA LEU A 71 -7.98 16.85 2.08
C LEU A 71 -7.75 15.35 1.87
N THR A 72 -8.13 14.57 2.86
CA THR A 72 -8.22 13.10 2.77
C THR A 72 -9.68 12.69 2.81
N ALA A 73 -10.09 11.88 1.85
CA ALA A 73 -11.45 11.33 1.78
C ALA A 73 -11.41 9.80 1.65
N TYR A 74 -12.43 9.16 2.20
CA TYR A 74 -12.70 7.73 2.04
C TYR A 74 -13.95 7.55 1.22
N LEU A 75 -13.85 6.76 0.16
CA LEU A 75 -14.91 6.54 -0.82
C LEU A 75 -15.25 5.05 -0.89
N ASN A 76 -16.53 4.75 -0.81
CA ASN A 76 -17.03 3.42 -1.18
C ASN A 76 -17.34 3.42 -2.68
N VAL A 77 -16.91 2.38 -3.36
CA VAL A 77 -17.13 2.21 -4.80
C VAL A 77 -17.88 0.92 -5.04
N ARG A 78 -18.94 1.00 -5.83
CA ARG A 78 -19.67 -0.15 -6.35
C ARG A 78 -19.40 -0.30 -7.83
N LEU A 79 -19.13 -1.54 -8.25
CA LEU A 79 -18.86 -1.85 -9.64
C LEU A 79 -20.09 -2.43 -10.35
N GLU A 80 -20.13 -2.26 -11.66
CA GLU A 80 -21.08 -2.94 -12.53
C GLU A 80 -20.92 -4.46 -12.45
N LYS A 81 -22.05 -5.19 -12.29
CA LYS A 81 -22.02 -6.65 -12.05
C LYS A 81 -21.85 -7.48 -13.34
N HIS A 82 -22.12 -6.92 -14.51
CA HIS A 82 -22.31 -7.69 -15.75
C HIS A 82 -21.69 -7.06 -17.01
N SER A 83 -20.43 -6.67 -16.96
CA SER A 83 -19.75 -6.29 -18.21
C SER A 83 -18.39 -6.98 -18.30
N GLU A 84 -18.28 -7.99 -19.14
CA GLU A 84 -16.98 -8.49 -19.57
C GLU A 84 -16.51 -7.67 -20.78
N VAL A 85 -15.45 -6.91 -20.62
CA VAL A 85 -14.78 -6.23 -21.73
C VAL A 85 -13.46 -6.94 -21.97
N ASN A 86 -13.31 -7.55 -23.14
CA ASN A 86 -12.09 -8.26 -23.54
C ASN A 86 -11.64 -9.37 -22.57
N LYS A 87 -12.56 -10.16 -22.03
CA LYS A 87 -12.31 -11.22 -21.03
C LYS A 87 -11.77 -10.71 -19.67
N ARG A 88 -11.89 -9.41 -19.38
CA ARG A 88 -11.57 -8.83 -18.08
C ARG A 88 -12.83 -8.51 -17.31
N THR A 89 -12.83 -8.82 -16.03
CA THR A 89 -13.93 -8.44 -15.15
C THR A 89 -13.91 -6.96 -14.85
N PRO A 90 -15.04 -6.33 -14.46
CA PRO A 90 -15.07 -4.95 -13.96
C PRO A 90 -14.05 -4.70 -12.85
N MET A 91 -13.85 -5.70 -11.97
CA MET A 91 -12.88 -5.65 -10.88
C MET A 91 -11.43 -5.58 -11.38
N ASP A 92 -11.07 -6.35 -12.41
CA ASP A 92 -9.71 -6.33 -12.97
C ASP A 92 -9.42 -5.00 -13.67
N LEU A 93 -10.39 -4.48 -14.41
CA LEU A 93 -10.29 -3.17 -15.07
C LEU A 93 -10.14 -2.05 -14.06
N PHE A 94 -10.96 -2.06 -13.00
CA PHE A 94 -10.92 -1.06 -11.96
C PHE A 94 -9.58 -1.07 -11.21
N ARG A 95 -9.10 -2.24 -10.78
CA ARG A 95 -7.79 -2.38 -10.10
C ARG A 95 -6.64 -1.85 -10.94
N ALA A 96 -6.64 -2.14 -12.25
CA ALA A 96 -5.60 -1.63 -13.14
C ALA A 96 -5.62 -0.09 -13.23
N SER A 97 -6.81 0.51 -13.26
CA SER A 97 -6.97 1.97 -13.32
C SER A 97 -6.58 2.65 -12.03
N VAL A 98 -6.96 2.09 -10.88
CA VAL A 98 -6.61 2.65 -9.56
C VAL A 98 -5.10 2.79 -9.36
N LEU A 99 -4.31 1.86 -9.90
CA LEU A 99 -2.84 1.91 -9.79
C LEU A 99 -2.19 3.12 -10.46
N ILE A 100 -2.88 3.76 -11.40
CA ILE A 100 -2.37 4.93 -12.13
C ILE A 100 -3.04 6.24 -11.74
N TRP A 101 -4.00 6.23 -10.82
CA TRP A 101 -4.64 7.44 -10.30
C TRP A 101 -3.84 8.04 -9.15
N PRO A 102 -3.19 9.19 -9.35
CA PRO A 102 -2.28 9.77 -8.34
C PRO A 102 -3.00 10.23 -7.08
N GLU A 103 -4.31 10.47 -7.15
CA GLU A 103 -5.12 10.86 -6.00
C GLU A 103 -5.37 9.69 -5.04
N VAL A 104 -5.34 8.44 -5.54
CA VAL A 104 -5.63 7.23 -4.74
C VAL A 104 -4.37 6.71 -4.09
N VAL A 105 -4.34 6.73 -2.77
CA VAL A 105 -3.19 6.25 -1.97
C VAL A 105 -3.43 4.87 -1.35
N GLU A 106 -4.68 4.41 -1.35
CA GLU A 106 -5.05 3.08 -0.86
C GLU A 106 -6.32 2.58 -1.54
N CYS A 107 -6.36 1.30 -1.85
CA CYS A 107 -7.52 0.62 -2.40
C CYS A 107 -7.69 -0.74 -1.71
N ALA A 108 -8.75 -0.87 -0.92
CA ALA A 108 -9.08 -2.11 -0.23
C ALA A 108 -10.35 -2.74 -0.84
N ALA A 109 -10.30 -4.05 -1.11
CA ALA A 109 -11.49 -4.79 -1.50
C ALA A 109 -12.40 -5.00 -0.29
N LEU A 110 -13.69 -4.81 -0.48
CA LEU A 110 -14.71 -4.99 0.53
C LEU A 110 -15.55 -6.25 0.26
N THR A 111 -16.16 -6.76 1.32
CA THR A 111 -17.21 -7.76 1.25
C THR A 111 -18.55 -7.10 1.59
N GLY A 112 -19.61 -7.40 0.86
CA GLY A 112 -20.95 -6.83 1.07
C GLY A 112 -21.47 -6.10 -0.15
N GLU A 113 -22.13 -4.96 0.06
CA GLU A 113 -22.78 -4.20 -1.02
C GLU A 113 -21.80 -3.38 -1.86
N MET A 114 -20.73 -2.92 -1.26
CA MET A 114 -19.67 -2.15 -1.92
C MET A 114 -18.49 -3.06 -2.26
N ASP A 115 -17.82 -2.81 -3.35
CA ASP A 115 -16.72 -3.63 -3.85
C ASP A 115 -15.37 -3.12 -3.37
N PHE A 116 -15.19 -1.80 -3.27
CA PHE A 116 -13.93 -1.20 -2.85
C PHE A 116 -14.12 0.00 -1.91
N LEU A 117 -13.13 0.16 -1.02
CA LEU A 117 -12.87 1.38 -0.27
C LEU A 117 -11.60 2.03 -0.83
N LEU A 118 -11.70 3.27 -1.26
CA LEU A 118 -10.55 4.08 -1.66
C LEU A 118 -10.22 5.10 -0.58
N ARG A 119 -8.94 5.28 -0.29
CA ARG A 119 -8.45 6.47 0.41
C ARG A 119 -7.82 7.40 -0.62
N VAL A 120 -8.39 8.58 -0.73
CA VAL A 120 -8.03 9.61 -1.70
C VAL A 120 -7.44 10.81 -0.98
N VAL A 121 -6.33 11.34 -1.49
CA VAL A 121 -5.64 12.51 -0.93
C VAL A 121 -5.50 13.57 -2.01
N VAL A 122 -6.06 14.74 -1.77
CA VAL A 122 -6.16 15.84 -2.74
C VAL A 122 -5.90 17.19 -2.08
N LYS A 123 -5.74 18.24 -2.89
CA LYS A 123 -5.45 19.61 -2.40
C LYS A 123 -6.64 20.21 -1.65
N ASP A 124 -7.84 20.13 -2.25
CA ASP A 124 -9.04 20.81 -1.80
C ASP A 124 -10.31 20.14 -2.37
N MET A 125 -11.48 20.67 -2.01
CA MET A 125 -12.77 20.18 -2.51
C MET A 125 -12.94 20.31 -4.02
N ALA A 126 -12.35 21.31 -4.65
CA ALA A 126 -12.43 21.48 -6.10
C ALA A 126 -11.62 20.37 -6.81
N HIS A 127 -10.45 20.01 -6.29
CA HIS A 127 -9.68 18.87 -6.78
C HIS A 127 -10.42 17.55 -6.55
N TYR A 128 -11.00 17.37 -5.36
CA TYR A 128 -11.84 16.20 -5.04
C TYR A 128 -12.99 16.05 -6.03
N SER A 129 -13.76 17.11 -6.26
CA SER A 129 -14.89 17.09 -7.19
C SER A 129 -14.46 16.73 -8.62
N ARG A 130 -13.35 17.27 -9.10
CA ARG A 130 -12.81 16.90 -10.43
C ARG A 130 -12.44 15.42 -10.48
N PHE A 131 -11.76 14.90 -9.47
CA PHE A 131 -11.42 13.48 -9.42
C PHE A 131 -12.67 12.59 -9.48
N ILE A 132 -13.70 12.91 -8.68
CA ILE A 132 -14.96 12.15 -8.70
C ILE A 132 -15.63 12.21 -10.07
N MET A 133 -15.86 13.42 -10.60
CA MET A 133 -16.68 13.63 -11.79
C MET A 133 -15.96 13.28 -13.09
N ASP A 134 -14.65 13.50 -13.15
CA ASP A 134 -13.90 13.38 -14.39
C ASP A 134 -13.07 12.09 -14.47
N THR A 135 -12.83 11.42 -13.35
CA THR A 135 -12.02 10.21 -13.29
C THR A 135 -12.83 9.00 -12.79
N LEU A 136 -13.32 9.05 -11.54
CA LEU A 136 -13.95 7.90 -10.91
C LEU A 136 -15.27 7.53 -11.58
N LEU A 137 -16.22 8.46 -11.66
CA LEU A 137 -17.57 8.20 -12.23
C LEU A 137 -17.58 8.04 -13.76
N LYS A 138 -16.49 8.40 -14.45
CA LYS A 138 -16.34 8.10 -15.89
C LYS A 138 -15.73 6.74 -16.16
N HIS A 139 -15.26 6.04 -15.12
CA HIS A 139 -14.71 4.71 -15.31
C HIS A 139 -15.82 3.72 -15.68
N PRO A 140 -15.68 2.93 -16.78
CA PRO A 140 -16.76 2.10 -17.32
C PRO A 140 -17.22 0.97 -16.39
N SER A 141 -16.40 0.63 -15.39
CA SER A 141 -16.74 -0.40 -14.40
C SER A 141 -17.40 0.16 -13.14
N VAL A 142 -17.49 1.48 -12.96
CA VAL A 142 -18.05 2.10 -11.75
C VAL A 142 -19.53 2.34 -11.95
N GLN A 143 -20.34 1.85 -11.00
CA GLN A 143 -21.78 2.07 -10.95
C GLN A 143 -22.10 3.32 -10.13
N ASP A 144 -21.56 3.40 -8.90
CA ASP A 144 -21.70 4.50 -7.96
C ASP A 144 -20.61 4.48 -6.86
#